data_b78a455e9cfe3805b5d5e4f86cec28c2
#
_entry.id   b78a455e9cfe3805b5d5e4f86cec28c2
#
_cell.length_a   1.000
_cell.length_b   1.000
_cell.length_c   1.000
_cell.angle_alpha   90.00
_cell.angle_beta   90.00
_cell.angle_gamma   90.00
#
_symmetry.space_group_name_H-M   'P 1'
#
loop_
_entity.id
_entity.type
_entity.pdbx_description
1 polymer ?
#
loop_
_entity_poly.entity_id
_entity_poly.type
_entity_poly.pdbx_seq_one_letter_code
_entity_poly.pdbx_strand_id
1 'polypeptide(L)'
;MVLQSFQPNKTQSLQTAAAALTFALLACPLSALAAPQLRCSFDVNSETHNKTFGVVTDPYTTEAVAIGNRFRFKAILLAAGPDATGASSLESINLYVYYNTRRQPMIMQHTRFLQPLAQTAPKPDALTGRVSLYSPLLGKELQYQCALAEVAP
;
A
#
# COMPACT_ATOMS: atom_id res chain seq x y z
N MET A 1 89.14 8.07 47.46
CA MET A 1 89.22 8.24 46.04
C MET A 1 88.01 7.57 45.44
N VAL A 2 86.95 8.33 45.24
CA VAL A 2 85.63 7.80 44.88
C VAL A 2 85.25 8.43 43.58
N LEU A 3 85.07 7.63 42.52
CA LEU A 3 84.64 7.98 41.22
C LEU A 3 83.08 7.86 41.18
N GLN A 4 82.44 9.01 41.06
CA GLN A 4 80.98 9.10 40.77
C GLN A 4 80.69 8.82 39.30
N SER A 5 79.91 7.79 39.11
CA SER A 5 79.36 7.46 37.79
C SER A 5 78.13 8.29 37.51
N PHE A 6 78.18 9.02 36.39
CA PHE A 6 77.09 9.82 35.86
C PHE A 6 76.18 8.92 35.01
N GLN A 7 74.88 8.84 35.35
CA GLN A 7 73.85 8.20 34.49
C GLN A 7 73.10 9.23 33.63
N PRO A 8 72.94 8.94 32.38
CA PRO A 8 72.15 9.83 31.55
C PRO A 8 70.63 9.58 31.64
N ASN A 9 69.90 10.69 31.69
CA ASN A 9 68.48 10.85 31.83
C ASN A 9 67.70 10.27 30.63
N LYS A 10 66.76 9.34 30.89
CA LYS A 10 65.88 8.80 29.91
C LYS A 10 64.80 9.84 29.57
N THR A 11 64.81 10.34 28.38
CA THR A 11 63.73 11.14 27.74
C THR A 11 62.45 10.30 27.65
N GLN A 12 61.46 10.72 28.40
CA GLN A 12 60.09 10.20 28.23
C GLN A 12 59.47 10.78 26.97
N SER A 13 59.20 9.90 26.01
CA SER A 13 58.42 10.24 24.84
C SER A 13 56.93 10.30 25.21
N LEU A 14 56.32 11.48 25.12
CA LEU A 14 54.87 11.65 25.17
C LEU A 14 54.26 10.96 23.94
N GLN A 15 53.60 9.86 24.15
CA GLN A 15 52.71 9.29 23.16
C GLN A 15 51.35 10.01 23.25
N THR A 16 51.08 10.88 22.28
CA THR A 16 49.79 11.48 22.05
C THR A 16 48.85 10.41 21.47
N ALA A 17 47.97 9.87 22.30
CA ALA A 17 46.88 9.00 21.87
C ALA A 17 45.84 9.87 21.16
N ALA A 18 45.81 9.80 19.84
CA ALA A 18 44.73 10.35 19.02
C ALA A 18 43.51 9.44 19.18
N ALA A 19 42.53 9.90 19.97
CA ALA A 19 41.22 9.26 20.08
C ALA A 19 40.42 9.56 18.79
N ALA A 20 40.37 8.60 17.90
CA ALA A 20 39.48 8.65 16.73
C ALA A 20 38.02 8.42 17.21
N LEU A 21 37.24 9.49 17.36
CA LEU A 21 35.79 9.41 17.53
C LEU A 21 35.17 8.96 16.23
N THR A 22 34.91 7.69 16.09
CA THR A 22 34.05 7.15 15.02
C THR A 22 32.61 7.50 15.33
N PHE A 23 32.09 8.54 14.64
CA PHE A 23 30.69 8.89 14.63
C PHE A 23 29.96 7.81 13.81
N ALA A 24 29.42 6.79 14.47
CA ALA A 24 28.52 5.84 13.88
C ALA A 24 27.18 6.59 13.60
N LEU A 25 27.00 7.07 12.36
CA LEU A 25 25.69 7.51 11.87
C LEU A 25 24.74 6.30 11.95
N LEU A 26 23.91 6.26 12.98
CA LEU A 26 22.73 5.40 12.99
C LEU A 26 21.81 5.88 11.87
N ALA A 27 21.92 5.25 10.71
CA ALA A 27 20.92 5.34 9.66
C ALA A 27 19.67 4.65 10.20
N CYS A 28 18.76 5.41 10.87
CA CYS A 28 17.42 4.94 11.14
C CYS A 28 16.77 4.68 9.78
N PRO A 29 16.34 3.44 9.47
CA PRO A 29 15.52 3.21 8.28
C PRO A 29 14.24 4.02 8.49
N LEU A 30 14.00 5.03 7.65
CA LEU A 30 12.67 5.65 7.52
C LEU A 30 11.75 4.52 7.07
N SER A 31 10.96 3.98 8.00
CA SER A 31 9.88 3.06 7.67
C SER A 31 8.89 3.84 6.80
N ALA A 32 9.01 3.69 5.48
CA ALA A 32 8.01 4.21 4.57
C ALA A 32 6.68 3.55 4.94
N LEU A 33 5.70 4.36 5.35
CA LEU A 33 4.36 3.88 5.66
C LEU A 33 3.78 3.24 4.40
N ALA A 34 3.47 1.96 4.49
CA ALA A 34 2.88 1.20 3.40
C ALA A 34 1.52 1.80 3.03
N ALA A 35 1.34 2.21 1.79
CA ALA A 35 0.07 2.74 1.33
C ALA A 35 -0.94 1.60 1.16
N PRO A 36 -2.18 1.74 1.66
CA PRO A 36 -3.20 0.73 1.47
C PRO A 36 -3.56 0.60 -0.02
N GLN A 37 -3.73 -0.64 -0.47
CA GLN A 37 -4.17 -0.98 -1.82
C GLN A 37 -5.35 -1.94 -1.75
N LEU A 38 -6.28 -1.79 -2.70
CA LEU A 38 -7.37 -2.74 -2.87
C LEU A 38 -6.97 -3.76 -3.94
N ARG A 39 -6.92 -5.02 -3.58
CA ARG A 39 -6.69 -6.14 -4.50
C ARG A 39 -8.00 -6.83 -4.76
N CYS A 40 -8.37 -6.94 -6.02
CA CYS A 40 -9.60 -7.60 -6.45
C CYS A 40 -9.30 -8.72 -7.45
N SER A 41 -10.01 -9.83 -7.30
CA SER A 41 -10.04 -10.93 -8.27
C SER A 41 -11.43 -11.01 -8.87
N PHE A 42 -11.49 -11.19 -10.18
CA PHE A 42 -12.73 -11.24 -10.97
C PHE A 42 -12.74 -12.51 -11.80
N ASP A 43 -13.82 -13.27 -11.72
CA ASP A 43 -14.04 -14.45 -12.55
C ASP A 43 -15.19 -14.16 -13.53
N VAL A 44 -14.91 -14.23 -14.82
CA VAL A 44 -15.88 -14.02 -15.90
C VAL A 44 -15.58 -14.96 -17.06
N ASN A 45 -16.58 -15.69 -17.55
CA ASN A 45 -16.44 -16.67 -18.66
C ASN A 45 -15.30 -17.68 -18.44
N SER A 46 -15.10 -18.18 -17.23
CA SER A 46 -14.01 -19.09 -16.83
C SER A 46 -12.61 -18.49 -16.91
N GLU A 47 -12.48 -17.19 -17.02
CA GLU A 47 -11.21 -16.46 -16.96
C GLU A 47 -11.13 -15.66 -15.67
N THR A 48 -9.98 -15.71 -14.98
CA THR A 48 -9.70 -14.94 -13.77
C THR A 48 -8.85 -13.71 -14.11
N HIS A 49 -9.31 -12.54 -13.70
CA HIS A 49 -8.60 -11.27 -13.85
C HIS A 49 -8.28 -10.70 -12.48
N ASN A 50 -7.01 -10.36 -12.22
CA ASN A 50 -6.60 -9.72 -10.99
C ASN A 50 -6.30 -8.23 -11.27
N LYS A 51 -6.79 -7.35 -10.41
CA LYS A 51 -6.57 -5.91 -10.48
C LYS A 51 -6.22 -5.35 -9.11
N THR A 52 -5.38 -4.32 -9.11
CA THR A 52 -4.99 -3.59 -7.92
C THR A 52 -5.32 -2.11 -8.11
N PHE A 53 -5.89 -1.50 -7.06
CA PHE A 53 -6.29 -0.10 -7.06
C PHE A 53 -5.59 0.60 -5.90
N GLY A 54 -4.98 1.74 -6.19
CA GLY A 54 -4.34 2.60 -5.19
C GLY A 54 -5.28 3.66 -4.62
N VAL A 55 -4.79 4.34 -3.60
CA VAL A 55 -5.47 5.48 -2.98
C VAL A 55 -5.43 6.69 -3.92
N VAL A 56 -6.52 7.44 -3.96
CA VAL A 56 -6.64 8.68 -4.73
C VAL A 56 -7.10 9.84 -3.84
N THR A 57 -6.69 11.03 -4.18
CA THR A 57 -7.14 12.27 -3.53
C THR A 57 -8.31 12.91 -4.27
N ASP A 58 -8.43 12.65 -5.57
CA ASP A 58 -9.52 13.12 -6.41
C ASP A 58 -10.33 11.93 -6.96
N PRO A 59 -11.59 11.74 -6.54
CA PRO A 59 -12.42 10.62 -6.97
C PRO A 59 -12.82 10.70 -8.46
N TYR A 60 -12.71 11.87 -9.08
CA TYR A 60 -13.12 12.09 -10.46
C TYR A 60 -12.08 11.64 -11.49
N THR A 61 -10.81 11.52 -11.08
CA THR A 61 -9.71 11.08 -11.96
C THR A 61 -9.66 9.57 -12.17
N THR A 62 -10.41 8.78 -11.37
CA THR A 62 -10.39 7.32 -11.46
C THR A 62 -11.25 6.85 -12.62
N GLU A 63 -10.69 6.06 -13.52
CA GLU A 63 -11.41 5.41 -14.61
C GLU A 63 -11.86 4.00 -14.27
N ALA A 64 -12.93 3.54 -14.94
CA ALA A 64 -13.39 2.16 -14.82
C ALA A 64 -12.55 1.25 -15.72
N VAL A 65 -12.00 0.17 -15.16
CA VAL A 65 -11.22 -0.84 -15.88
C VAL A 65 -12.14 -1.89 -16.50
N ALA A 66 -11.80 -2.38 -17.69
CA ALA A 66 -12.56 -3.47 -18.34
C ALA A 66 -12.27 -4.80 -17.63
N ILE A 67 -13.34 -5.57 -17.42
CA ILE A 67 -13.30 -6.95 -16.91
C ILE A 67 -14.00 -7.83 -17.96
N GLY A 68 -13.19 -8.57 -18.70
CA GLY A 68 -13.69 -9.26 -19.88
C GLY A 68 -14.30 -8.28 -20.92
N ASN A 69 -15.28 -8.76 -21.72
CA ASN A 69 -15.81 -7.98 -22.85
C ASN A 69 -17.00 -7.09 -22.50
N ARG A 70 -17.64 -7.31 -21.35
CA ARG A 70 -18.95 -6.69 -21.05
C ARG A 70 -19.01 -5.97 -19.72
N PHE A 71 -18.15 -6.30 -18.80
CA PHE A 71 -18.14 -5.68 -17.48
C PHE A 71 -17.05 -4.63 -17.38
N ARG A 72 -17.28 -3.63 -16.56
CA ARG A 72 -16.28 -2.66 -16.12
C ARG A 72 -16.38 -2.52 -14.62
N PHE A 73 -15.24 -2.31 -13.99
CA PHE A 73 -15.13 -2.14 -12.55
C PHE A 73 -14.40 -0.84 -12.24
N LYS A 74 -14.92 -0.06 -11.30
CA LYS A 74 -14.28 1.15 -10.80
C LYS A 74 -14.19 1.06 -9.29
N ALA A 75 -12.99 1.22 -8.75
CA ALA A 75 -12.75 1.34 -7.32
C ALA A 75 -12.14 2.71 -7.03
N ILE A 76 -12.72 3.42 -6.08
CA ILE A 76 -12.25 4.72 -5.60
C ILE A 76 -11.91 4.54 -4.12
N LEU A 77 -10.61 4.53 -3.81
CA LEU A 77 -10.09 4.54 -2.45
C LEU A 77 -9.75 5.98 -2.10
N LEU A 78 -10.67 6.66 -1.45
CA LEU A 78 -10.50 8.08 -1.13
C LEU A 78 -9.66 8.24 0.13
N ALA A 79 -8.57 8.99 0.03
CA ALA A 79 -7.76 9.36 1.19
C ALA A 79 -8.53 10.36 2.05
N ALA A 80 -8.54 10.14 3.36
CA ALA A 80 -8.76 11.22 4.31
C ALA A 80 -7.56 12.15 4.28
N GLY A 81 -7.77 13.42 4.54
CA GLY A 81 -6.66 14.36 4.72
C GLY A 81 -5.65 13.85 5.76
N PRO A 82 -4.41 14.35 5.75
CA PRO A 82 -3.40 13.96 6.71
C PRO A 82 -3.91 14.26 8.14
N ASP A 83 -3.76 13.28 9.01
CA ASP A 83 -4.04 13.46 10.43
C ASP A 83 -2.94 14.29 11.13
N ALA A 84 -3.07 14.53 12.43
CA ALA A 84 -2.10 15.28 13.22
C ALA A 84 -0.69 14.65 13.23
N THR A 85 -0.54 13.40 12.84
CA THR A 85 0.73 12.66 12.73
C THR A 85 1.28 12.62 11.30
N GLY A 86 0.53 13.18 10.31
CA GLY A 86 0.89 13.13 8.90
C GLY A 86 0.55 11.79 8.23
N ALA A 87 -0.10 10.87 8.93
CA ALA A 87 -0.54 9.61 8.37
C ALA A 87 -1.80 9.80 7.52
N SER A 88 -1.80 9.25 6.31
CA SER A 88 -2.98 9.24 5.44
C SER A 88 -3.82 8.00 5.74
N SER A 89 -5.04 8.21 6.24
CA SER A 89 -6.02 7.14 6.39
C SER A 89 -6.98 7.11 5.19
N LEU A 90 -7.74 6.04 5.05
CA LEU A 90 -8.82 5.97 4.07
C LEU A 90 -10.10 6.59 4.64
N GLU A 91 -10.70 7.51 3.90
CA GLU A 91 -12.02 8.06 4.20
C GLU A 91 -13.13 7.09 3.81
N SER A 92 -13.04 6.59 2.57
CA SER A 92 -14.04 5.65 2.04
C SER A 92 -13.49 4.83 0.89
N ILE A 93 -14.13 3.69 0.63
CA ILE A 93 -13.95 2.90 -0.57
C ILE A 93 -15.30 2.83 -1.27
N ASN A 94 -15.34 3.25 -2.54
CA ASN A 94 -16.51 3.13 -3.38
C ASN A 94 -16.22 2.17 -4.53
N LEU A 95 -17.04 1.14 -4.68
CA LEU A 95 -16.94 0.13 -5.71
C LEU A 95 -18.15 0.22 -6.65
N TYR A 96 -17.88 0.30 -7.93
CA TYR A 96 -18.92 0.34 -8.97
C TYR A 96 -18.68 -0.79 -9.95
N VAL A 97 -19.73 -1.52 -10.25
CA VAL A 97 -19.74 -2.51 -11.34
C VAL A 97 -20.69 -2.03 -12.42
N TYR A 98 -20.18 -2.00 -13.64
CA TYR A 98 -20.96 -1.60 -14.82
C TYR A 98 -21.07 -2.76 -15.80
N TYR A 99 -22.19 -2.80 -16.50
CA TYR A 99 -22.39 -3.64 -17.67
C TYR A 99 -22.44 -2.75 -18.91
N ASN A 100 -21.60 -3.05 -19.90
CA ASN A 100 -21.56 -2.32 -21.16
C ASN A 100 -22.72 -2.74 -22.04
N THR A 101 -23.70 -1.89 -22.20
CA THR A 101 -24.74 -2.03 -23.22
C THR A 101 -24.28 -1.39 -24.54
N ARG A 102 -25.05 -1.55 -25.61
CA ARG A 102 -24.72 -0.92 -26.88
C ARG A 102 -24.79 0.61 -26.86
N ARG A 103 -25.58 1.17 -25.97
CA ARG A 103 -25.80 2.63 -25.89
C ARG A 103 -24.90 3.29 -24.84
N GLN A 104 -24.95 2.81 -23.62
CA GLN A 104 -24.20 3.37 -22.48
C GLN A 104 -23.95 2.32 -21.42
N PRO A 105 -22.89 2.47 -20.60
CA PRO A 105 -22.69 1.61 -19.44
C PRO A 105 -23.84 1.75 -18.45
N MET A 106 -24.29 0.63 -17.92
CA MET A 106 -25.33 0.56 -16.90
C MET A 106 -24.71 0.14 -15.57
N ILE A 107 -24.97 0.88 -14.50
CA ILE A 107 -24.54 0.52 -13.15
C ILE A 107 -25.31 -0.71 -12.70
N MET A 108 -24.59 -1.78 -12.39
CA MET A 108 -25.13 -3.02 -11.84
C MET A 108 -25.11 -3.01 -10.33
N GLN A 109 -24.05 -2.44 -9.75
CA GLN A 109 -23.85 -2.38 -8.32
C GLN A 109 -23.03 -1.14 -7.96
N HIS A 110 -23.37 -0.54 -6.81
CA HIS A 110 -22.56 0.43 -6.12
C HIS A 110 -22.51 0.03 -4.63
N THR A 111 -21.32 -0.10 -4.10
CA THR A 111 -21.09 -0.42 -2.69
C THR A 111 -20.14 0.61 -2.11
N ARG A 112 -20.46 1.15 -0.94
CA ARG A 112 -19.63 2.11 -0.22
C ARG A 112 -19.27 1.57 1.15
N PHE A 113 -17.98 1.58 1.47
CA PHE A 113 -17.43 1.28 2.78
C PHE A 113 -16.95 2.58 3.42
N LEU A 114 -17.43 2.86 4.64
CA LEU A 114 -17.04 4.01 5.45
C LEU A 114 -16.09 3.58 6.56
N GLN A 115 -15.36 4.52 7.13
CA GLN A 115 -14.52 4.26 8.30
C GLN A 115 -15.35 3.78 9.52
N PRO A 116 -14.75 2.93 10.38
CA PRO A 116 -13.45 2.29 10.24
C PRO A 116 -13.51 1.17 9.19
N LEU A 117 -12.68 1.30 8.17
CA LEU A 117 -12.53 0.24 7.17
C LEU A 117 -11.94 -0.98 7.84
N ALA A 118 -12.46 -2.14 7.49
CA ALA A 118 -11.95 -3.41 7.98
C ALA A 118 -10.43 -3.47 7.81
N GLN A 119 -9.78 -3.98 8.83
CA GLN A 119 -8.33 -4.17 8.84
C GLN A 119 -7.91 -4.97 7.60
N THR A 120 -6.71 -4.66 7.11
CA THR A 120 -6.05 -5.49 6.10
C THR A 120 -6.08 -6.94 6.55
N ALA A 121 -6.74 -7.78 5.78
CA ALA A 121 -6.87 -9.19 6.13
C ALA A 121 -6.22 -10.04 5.04
N PRO A 122 -5.57 -11.15 5.39
CA PRO A 122 -4.88 -12.01 4.44
C PRO A 122 -5.82 -12.72 3.46
N LYS A 123 -7.14 -12.73 3.75
CA LYS A 123 -8.12 -13.40 2.89
C LYS A 123 -8.49 -12.53 1.69
N PRO A 124 -8.53 -13.07 0.46
CA PRO A 124 -8.80 -12.33 -0.77
C PRO A 124 -10.22 -11.74 -0.84
N ASP A 125 -11.14 -12.21 -0.02
CA ASP A 125 -12.54 -11.78 0.07
C ASP A 125 -12.85 -10.94 1.33
N ALA A 126 -11.84 -10.54 2.08
CA ALA A 126 -12.01 -9.97 3.43
C ALA A 126 -12.82 -8.66 3.47
N LEU A 127 -12.82 -7.87 2.39
CA LEU A 127 -13.59 -6.63 2.34
C LEU A 127 -15.01 -6.83 1.81
N THR A 128 -15.14 -7.54 0.68
CA THR A 128 -16.43 -7.63 -0.03
C THR A 128 -17.17 -8.93 0.17
N GLY A 129 -16.48 -9.98 0.66
CA GLY A 129 -16.93 -11.35 0.43
C GLY A 129 -16.89 -11.70 -1.06
N ARG A 130 -17.41 -12.86 -1.43
CA ARG A 130 -17.62 -13.24 -2.83
C ARG A 130 -18.96 -12.71 -3.31
N VAL A 131 -18.93 -11.89 -4.34
CA VAL A 131 -20.11 -11.24 -4.94
C VAL A 131 -20.35 -11.82 -6.33
N SER A 132 -21.59 -12.22 -6.64
CA SER A 132 -21.99 -12.69 -7.97
C SER A 132 -23.02 -11.73 -8.56
N LEU A 133 -22.80 -11.29 -9.79
CA LEU A 133 -23.68 -10.41 -10.54
C LEU A 133 -24.00 -11.02 -11.90
N TYR A 134 -25.26 -10.97 -12.27
CA TYR A 134 -25.73 -11.50 -13.54
C TYR A 134 -26.11 -10.38 -14.51
N SER A 135 -25.62 -10.46 -15.73
CA SER A 135 -26.00 -9.48 -16.74
C SER A 135 -27.48 -9.59 -17.08
N PRO A 136 -28.19 -8.46 -17.18
CA PRO A 136 -29.65 -8.47 -17.37
C PRO A 136 -30.09 -8.99 -18.73
N LEU A 137 -29.19 -8.96 -19.74
CA LEU A 137 -29.55 -9.30 -21.12
C LEU A 137 -29.10 -10.69 -21.56
N LEU A 138 -28.00 -11.21 -21.00
CA LEU A 138 -27.37 -12.44 -21.50
C LEU A 138 -27.17 -13.50 -20.41
N GLY A 139 -27.58 -13.24 -19.17
CA GLY A 139 -27.35 -14.13 -18.04
C GLY A 139 -25.88 -14.42 -17.72
N LYS A 140 -24.94 -13.63 -18.31
CA LYS A 140 -23.53 -13.79 -18.02
C LYS A 140 -23.25 -13.38 -16.59
N GLU A 141 -22.48 -14.22 -15.91
CA GLU A 141 -22.08 -14.00 -14.53
C GLU A 141 -20.71 -13.31 -14.48
N LEU A 142 -20.60 -12.35 -13.57
CA LEU A 142 -19.35 -11.82 -13.05
C LEU A 142 -19.30 -12.17 -11.58
N GLN A 143 -18.29 -12.91 -11.16
CA GLN A 143 -17.97 -13.06 -9.74
C GLN A 143 -16.78 -12.17 -9.41
N TYR A 144 -16.79 -11.53 -8.24
CA TYR A 144 -15.63 -10.80 -7.77
C TYR A 144 -15.49 -10.84 -6.25
N GLN A 145 -14.28 -10.62 -5.80
CA GLN A 145 -13.93 -10.51 -4.40
C GLN A 145 -12.77 -9.52 -4.24
N CYS A 146 -12.79 -8.74 -3.18
CA CYS A 146 -11.76 -7.74 -2.91
C CYS A 146 -11.30 -7.77 -1.45
N ALA A 147 -10.03 -7.44 -1.25
CA ALA A 147 -9.44 -7.23 0.06
C ALA A 147 -8.52 -6.02 0.06
N LEU A 148 -8.43 -5.33 1.20
CA LEU A 148 -7.39 -4.35 1.47
C LEU A 148 -6.08 -5.07 1.78
N ALA A 149 -4.99 -4.61 1.20
CA ALA A 149 -3.65 -5.05 1.50
C ALA A 149 -2.76 -3.83 1.74
N GLU A 150 -1.89 -3.93 2.72
CA GLU A 150 -0.78 -2.99 2.84
C GLU A 150 0.32 -3.47 1.90
N VAL A 151 0.87 -2.56 1.12
CA VAL A 151 2.04 -2.86 0.31
C VAL A 151 3.24 -2.41 1.11
N ALA A 152 4.06 -3.36 1.52
CA ALA A 152 5.38 -3.03 2.06
C ALA A 152 6.14 -2.21 1.00
N PRO A 153 6.85 -1.17 1.39
CA PRO A 153 7.62 -0.31 0.51
C PRO A 153 8.74 -1.08 -0.20
#